data_c49c495f7a21a4137e32ac3c7a0cfbcd
#
_entry.id   c49c495f7a21a4137e32ac3c7a0cfbcd
#
_cell.length_a   1.000
_cell.length_b   1.000
_cell.length_c   1.000
_cell.angle_alpha   90.00
_cell.angle_beta   90.00
_cell.angle_gamma   90.00
#
_symmetry.space_group_name_H-M   'P 1'
#
loop_
_entity.id
_entity.type
_entity.pdbx_description
1 polymer ?
#
loop_
_entity_poly.entity_id
_entity_poly.type
_entity_poly.pdbx_seq_one_letter_code
_entity_poly.pdbx_strand_id
1 'polypeptide(L)'
;AIVGENLLIEKQKDIEIVQKLGFSKCRVSLAVPKDIETNDLQYFQGKKIATSYPNTVKTFLAKNNIQAEIHVISGSVEIAPNIGLADGICDIVSSGSTLFKNGLRETVTILKSEAVLAKNKKLTPEKLEILDQLIFRIQAVIRSKNTKYILMNVPNDKIQEVSDILPVLKSPTIVPLVEEGWSSLHS
;
A
#
# COMPACT_ATOMS: atom_id res chain seq x y z
N ALA A 1 -2.35 6.37 15.36
CA ALA A 1 -1.01 6.18 14.77
C ALA A 1 -1.10 5.88 13.29
N ILE A 2 -0.07 6.22 12.52
CA ILE A 2 0.09 5.79 11.13
C ILE A 2 1.12 4.67 11.12
N VAL A 3 0.72 3.49 10.61
CA VAL A 3 1.55 2.28 10.60
C VAL A 3 1.25 1.44 9.35
N GLY A 4 2.12 0.47 9.04
CA GLY A 4 1.81 -0.54 8.02
C GLY A 4 0.75 -1.52 8.53
N GLU A 5 -0.24 -1.83 7.70
CA GLU A 5 -1.30 -2.80 8.02
C GLU A 5 -0.71 -4.17 8.38
N ASN A 6 0.39 -4.58 7.70
CA ASN A 6 1.14 -5.80 8.00
C ASN A 6 1.63 -5.88 9.45
N LEU A 7 2.03 -4.74 10.03
CA LEU A 7 2.50 -4.69 11.41
C LEU A 7 1.36 -4.90 12.42
N LEU A 8 0.17 -4.38 12.12
CA LEU A 8 -1.02 -4.61 12.97
C LEU A 8 -1.43 -6.08 12.95
N ILE A 9 -1.40 -6.70 11.78
CA ILE A 9 -1.70 -8.13 11.60
C ILE A 9 -0.67 -8.97 12.37
N GLU A 10 0.62 -8.69 12.19
CA GLU A 10 1.69 -9.41 12.87
C GLU A 10 1.62 -9.30 14.39
N LYS A 11 1.38 -8.10 14.90
CA LYS A 11 1.34 -7.83 16.35
C LYS A 11 0.02 -8.23 17.02
N GLN A 12 -1.01 -8.57 16.24
CA GLN A 12 -2.34 -8.97 16.72
C GLN A 12 -2.87 -8.02 17.81
N LYS A 13 -2.62 -6.72 17.65
CA LYS A 13 -3.08 -5.71 18.61
C LYS A 13 -4.55 -5.41 18.44
N ASP A 14 -5.25 -5.20 19.54
CA ASP A 14 -6.65 -4.76 19.54
C ASP A 14 -6.77 -3.27 19.18
N ILE A 15 -6.51 -3.01 17.90
CA ILE A 15 -6.45 -1.68 17.29
C ILE A 15 -7.43 -1.65 16.12
N GLU A 16 -8.13 -0.55 15.96
CA GLU A 16 -9.06 -0.33 14.87
C GLU A 16 -8.39 0.45 13.74
N ILE A 17 -8.45 -0.08 12.51
CA ILE A 17 -8.05 0.65 11.31
C ILE A 17 -9.18 1.59 10.93
N VAL A 18 -8.89 2.88 10.88
CA VAL A 18 -9.87 3.95 10.61
C VAL A 18 -9.85 4.32 9.14
N GLN A 19 -8.65 4.38 8.53
CA GLN A 19 -8.47 4.86 7.17
C GLN A 19 -7.25 4.20 6.52
N LYS A 20 -7.42 3.69 5.30
CA LYS A 20 -6.32 3.33 4.39
C LYS A 20 -5.80 4.59 3.71
N LEU A 21 -4.48 4.74 3.62
CA LEU A 21 -3.86 5.99 3.20
C LEU A 21 -3.37 5.97 1.74
N GLY A 22 -3.35 4.80 1.10
CA GLY A 22 -3.03 4.65 -0.31
C GLY A 22 -1.56 4.78 -0.68
N PHE A 23 -0.64 4.85 0.29
CA PHE A 23 0.80 4.93 0.07
C PHE A 23 1.56 3.83 0.85
N SER A 24 2.88 3.74 0.64
CA SER A 24 3.75 2.68 1.19
C SER A 24 3.18 1.28 0.93
N LYS A 25 2.65 1.08 -0.28
CA LYS A 25 2.12 -0.22 -0.69
C LYS A 25 3.25 -1.24 -0.76
N CYS A 26 3.03 -2.36 -0.10
CA CYS A 26 3.95 -3.48 -0.04
C CYS A 26 3.17 -4.79 0.08
N ARG A 27 3.90 -5.89 0.14
CA ARG A 27 3.33 -7.21 0.40
C ARG A 27 4.24 -7.99 1.32
N VAL A 28 3.70 -8.89 2.09
CA VAL A 28 4.46 -9.91 2.83
C VAL A 28 4.42 -11.17 1.99
N SER A 29 5.60 -11.67 1.62
CA SER A 29 5.72 -12.76 0.66
C SER A 29 6.76 -13.78 1.09
N LEU A 30 6.54 -15.03 0.68
CA LEU A 30 7.54 -16.07 0.72
C LEU A 30 8.52 -15.89 -0.45
N ALA A 31 9.79 -16.16 -0.19
CA ALA A 31 10.83 -16.15 -1.20
C ALA A 31 11.83 -17.29 -0.97
N VAL A 32 12.43 -17.75 -2.04
CA VAL A 32 13.41 -18.84 -2.05
C VAL A 32 14.66 -18.41 -2.81
N PRO A 33 15.79 -19.14 -2.68
CA PRO A 33 16.93 -18.97 -3.57
C PRO A 33 16.52 -19.04 -5.06
N LYS A 34 17.10 -18.21 -5.91
CA LYS A 34 16.70 -18.06 -7.32
C LYS A 34 16.87 -19.32 -8.16
N ASP A 35 17.77 -20.22 -7.77
CA ASP A 35 18.01 -21.53 -8.37
C ASP A 35 16.92 -22.56 -8.06
N ILE A 36 16.06 -22.27 -7.10
CA ILE A 36 14.90 -23.12 -6.77
C ILE A 36 13.71 -22.69 -7.63
N GLU A 37 13.41 -23.47 -8.65
CA GLU A 37 12.26 -23.20 -9.54
C GLU A 37 10.96 -23.78 -8.96
N THR A 38 10.37 -23.04 -8.01
CA THR A 38 9.04 -23.40 -7.47
C THR A 38 8.17 -22.16 -7.25
N ASN A 39 6.89 -22.29 -7.53
CA ASN A 39 5.84 -21.37 -7.08
C ASN A 39 4.82 -22.13 -6.22
N ASP A 40 5.10 -23.39 -5.92
CA ASP A 40 4.22 -24.24 -5.13
C ASP A 40 4.49 -24.02 -3.64
N LEU A 41 3.43 -23.77 -2.89
CA LEU A 41 3.48 -23.62 -1.44
C LEU A 41 3.93 -24.93 -0.76
N GLN A 42 3.70 -26.11 -1.38
CA GLN A 42 4.12 -27.42 -0.88
C GLN A 42 5.64 -27.54 -0.74
N TYR A 43 6.42 -26.73 -1.47
CA TYR A 43 7.87 -26.66 -1.28
C TYR A 43 8.28 -26.42 0.17
N PHE A 44 7.47 -25.64 0.90
CA PHE A 44 7.77 -25.28 2.28
C PHE A 44 7.42 -26.36 3.31
N GLN A 45 6.81 -27.47 2.90
CA GLN A 45 6.51 -28.58 3.81
C GLN A 45 7.81 -29.15 4.42
N GLY A 46 7.94 -29.10 5.74
CA GLY A 46 9.11 -29.57 6.49
C GLY A 46 10.36 -28.69 6.34
N LYS A 47 10.26 -27.51 5.71
CA LYS A 47 11.37 -26.58 5.46
C LYS A 47 11.52 -25.56 6.57
N LYS A 48 12.70 -24.91 6.60
CA LYS A 48 13.01 -23.81 7.51
C LYS A 48 12.71 -22.47 6.83
N ILE A 49 11.91 -21.64 7.47
CA ILE A 49 11.56 -20.29 6.98
C ILE A 49 12.05 -19.24 7.96
N ALA A 50 12.97 -18.38 7.53
CA ALA A 50 13.38 -17.23 8.32
C ALA A 50 12.44 -16.04 8.10
N THR A 51 12.05 -15.33 9.18
CA THR A 51 11.08 -14.23 9.07
C THR A 51 11.11 -13.27 10.26
N SER A 52 10.75 -12.01 10.00
CA SER A 52 10.37 -11.03 11.02
C SER A 52 8.84 -11.01 11.27
N TYR A 53 8.06 -11.86 10.56
CA TYR A 53 6.60 -11.94 10.61
C TYR A 53 6.10 -13.34 11.02
N PRO A 54 6.53 -13.87 12.20
CA PRO A 54 6.23 -15.25 12.57
C PRO A 54 4.73 -15.54 12.72
N ASN A 55 3.93 -14.63 13.25
CA ASN A 55 2.51 -14.86 13.45
C ASN A 55 1.75 -14.88 12.11
N THR A 56 2.10 -13.99 11.20
CA THR A 56 1.54 -13.92 9.85
C THR A 56 1.84 -15.21 9.08
N VAL A 57 3.10 -15.66 9.11
CA VAL A 57 3.53 -16.90 8.43
C VAL A 57 2.85 -18.11 9.01
N LYS A 58 2.87 -18.28 10.33
CA LYS A 58 2.23 -19.42 11.01
C LYS A 58 0.75 -19.52 10.67
N THR A 59 0.03 -18.39 10.72
CA THR A 59 -1.39 -18.35 10.39
C THR A 59 -1.65 -18.72 8.93
N PHE A 60 -0.81 -18.26 8.00
CA PHE A 60 -0.94 -18.56 6.58
C PHE A 60 -0.66 -20.03 6.28
N LEU A 61 0.45 -20.57 6.82
CA LEU A 61 0.82 -21.97 6.61
C LEU A 61 -0.23 -22.92 7.18
N ALA A 62 -0.73 -22.63 8.40
CA ALA A 62 -1.78 -23.45 9.02
C ALA A 62 -3.06 -23.48 8.18
N LYS A 63 -3.49 -22.35 7.60
CA LYS A 63 -4.65 -22.30 6.70
C LYS A 63 -4.48 -23.13 5.42
N ASN A 64 -3.24 -23.38 5.01
CA ASN A 64 -2.91 -24.16 3.81
C ASN A 64 -2.42 -25.59 4.13
N ASN A 65 -2.53 -26.03 5.38
CA ASN A 65 -2.09 -27.35 5.86
C ASN A 65 -0.59 -27.63 5.61
N ILE A 66 0.25 -26.60 5.68
CA ILE A 66 1.71 -26.69 5.55
C ILE A 66 2.34 -26.59 6.94
N GLN A 67 3.27 -27.51 7.21
CA GLN A 67 4.09 -27.50 8.41
C GLN A 67 5.53 -27.11 8.04
N ALA A 68 6.03 -26.04 8.64
CA ALA A 68 7.39 -25.55 8.44
C ALA A 68 8.00 -25.10 9.78
N GLU A 69 9.30 -25.16 9.88
CA GLU A 69 10.04 -24.63 11.02
C GLU A 69 10.26 -23.11 10.84
N ILE A 70 9.80 -22.31 11.80
CA ILE A 70 9.87 -20.85 11.71
C ILE A 70 11.03 -20.34 12.55
N HIS A 71 12.02 -19.77 11.88
CA HIS A 71 13.17 -19.09 12.49
C HIS A 71 12.89 -17.58 12.55
N VAL A 72 12.70 -17.07 13.76
CA VAL A 72 12.43 -15.63 13.97
C VAL A 72 13.73 -14.85 13.97
N ILE A 73 13.85 -13.91 13.02
CA ILE A 73 15.02 -13.05 12.86
C ILE A 73 14.56 -11.59 12.88
N SER A 74 15.31 -10.73 13.54
CA SER A 74 15.06 -9.29 13.57
C SER A 74 16.02 -8.57 12.61
N GLY A 75 15.51 -8.27 11.39
CA GLY A 75 16.29 -7.63 10.31
C GLY A 75 17.18 -8.59 9.52
N SER A 76 17.61 -8.16 8.34
CA SER A 76 18.49 -8.91 7.42
C SER A 76 18.03 -10.35 7.13
N VAL A 77 16.73 -10.55 7.06
CA VAL A 77 16.10 -11.86 6.83
C VAL A 77 16.55 -12.45 5.50
N GLU A 78 16.79 -11.62 4.49
CA GLU A 78 17.21 -11.98 3.14
C GLU A 78 18.58 -12.68 3.07
N ILE A 79 19.41 -12.60 4.13
CA ILE A 79 20.70 -13.24 4.18
C ILE A 79 20.59 -14.72 4.63
N ALA A 80 19.52 -15.07 5.34
CA ALA A 80 19.40 -16.36 5.99
C ALA A 80 19.61 -17.59 5.09
N PRO A 81 19.07 -17.66 3.86
CA PRO A 81 19.33 -18.77 2.97
C PRO A 81 20.81 -18.88 2.54
N ASN A 82 21.45 -17.73 2.27
CA ASN A 82 22.84 -17.71 1.80
C ASN A 82 23.85 -18.23 2.83
N ILE A 83 23.51 -18.16 4.11
CA ILE A 83 24.33 -18.69 5.22
C ILE A 83 23.86 -20.06 5.73
N GLY A 84 22.91 -20.68 5.02
CA GLY A 84 22.39 -22.01 5.37
C GLY A 84 21.49 -22.05 6.62
N LEU A 85 20.97 -20.90 7.06
CA LEU A 85 20.11 -20.81 8.26
C LEU A 85 18.65 -21.20 7.95
N ALA A 86 18.20 -21.01 6.70
CA ALA A 86 16.85 -21.32 6.27
C ALA A 86 16.81 -21.76 4.80
N ASP A 87 15.79 -22.53 4.43
CA ASP A 87 15.53 -22.94 3.03
C ASP A 87 14.81 -21.86 2.23
N GLY A 88 14.14 -20.94 2.91
CA GLY A 88 13.44 -19.81 2.35
C GLY A 88 13.15 -18.75 3.39
N ILE A 89 12.57 -17.66 2.97
CA ILE A 89 12.23 -16.54 3.85
C ILE A 89 10.78 -16.11 3.68
N CYS A 90 10.29 -15.41 4.69
CA CYS A 90 9.10 -14.57 4.54
C CYS A 90 9.43 -13.17 5.03
N ASP A 91 9.27 -12.18 4.16
CA ASP A 91 9.56 -10.80 4.50
C ASP A 91 8.67 -9.82 3.73
N ILE A 92 8.79 -8.55 4.10
CA ILE A 92 8.12 -7.44 3.41
C ILE A 92 8.82 -7.14 2.08
N VAL A 93 8.02 -7.07 1.03
CA VAL A 93 8.49 -6.79 -0.33
C VAL A 93 7.77 -5.56 -0.87
N SER A 94 8.53 -4.56 -1.29
CA SER A 94 8.01 -3.40 -2.02
C SER A 94 8.28 -3.58 -3.51
N SER A 95 9.48 -3.26 -3.99
CA SER A 95 9.89 -3.45 -5.38
C SER A 95 10.48 -4.84 -5.70
N GLY A 96 10.91 -5.58 -4.67
CA GLY A 96 11.62 -6.85 -4.83
C GLY A 96 13.13 -6.71 -5.09
N SER A 97 13.65 -5.49 -5.17
CA SER A 97 15.07 -5.25 -5.46
C SER A 97 16.01 -5.84 -4.40
N THR A 98 15.64 -5.84 -3.13
CA THR A 98 16.41 -6.43 -2.04
C THR A 98 16.50 -7.94 -2.20
N LEU A 99 15.39 -8.62 -2.51
CA LEU A 99 15.38 -10.06 -2.77
C LEU A 99 16.31 -10.40 -3.94
N PHE A 100 16.17 -9.69 -5.05
CA PHE A 100 16.97 -9.91 -6.24
C PHE A 100 18.46 -9.75 -5.98
N LYS A 101 18.89 -8.70 -5.27
CA LYS A 101 20.30 -8.46 -4.90
C LYS A 101 20.88 -9.57 -4.03
N ASN A 102 20.05 -10.22 -3.22
CA ASN A 102 20.47 -11.33 -2.35
C ASN A 102 20.27 -12.71 -3.00
N GLY A 103 20.04 -12.75 -4.31
CA GLY A 103 19.90 -14.02 -5.04
C GLY A 103 18.62 -14.78 -4.70
N LEU A 104 17.58 -14.07 -4.24
CA LEU A 104 16.29 -14.63 -3.93
C LEU A 104 15.24 -14.27 -4.99
N ARG A 105 14.22 -15.08 -5.10
CA ARG A 105 13.03 -14.80 -5.88
C ARG A 105 11.77 -14.98 -5.04
N GLU A 106 10.84 -14.09 -5.23
CA GLU A 106 9.51 -14.16 -4.61
C GLU A 106 8.70 -15.31 -5.22
N THR A 107 7.96 -16.02 -4.38
CA THR A 107 7.11 -17.14 -4.79
C THR A 107 5.64 -16.87 -4.51
N VAL A 108 5.26 -16.81 -3.23
CA VAL A 108 3.86 -16.69 -2.81
C VAL A 108 3.65 -15.42 -2.00
N THR A 109 2.71 -14.59 -2.43
CA THR A 109 2.28 -13.43 -1.63
C THR A 109 1.29 -13.89 -0.56
N ILE A 110 1.61 -13.64 0.70
CA ILE A 110 0.77 -13.96 1.86
C ILE A 110 -0.30 -12.90 2.07
N LEU A 111 0.10 -11.62 2.06
CA LEU A 111 -0.82 -10.49 2.20
C LEU A 111 -0.28 -9.24 1.50
N LYS A 112 -1.19 -8.39 1.04
CA LYS A 112 -0.88 -7.03 0.57
C LYS A 112 -1.14 -6.06 1.71
N SER A 113 -0.30 -5.03 1.82
CA SER A 113 -0.33 -4.06 2.90
C SER A 113 -0.06 -2.66 2.37
N GLU A 114 -0.58 -1.68 3.09
CA GLU A 114 -0.32 -0.25 2.87
C GLU A 114 -0.29 0.49 4.21
N ALA A 115 0.09 1.76 4.18
CA ALA A 115 -0.02 2.61 5.36
C ALA A 115 -1.48 2.80 5.74
N VAL A 116 -1.78 2.66 7.03
CA VAL A 116 -3.12 2.86 7.58
C VAL A 116 -3.08 3.82 8.77
N LEU A 117 -4.14 4.57 8.95
CA LEU A 117 -4.42 5.30 10.19
C LEU A 117 -5.15 4.36 11.13
N ALA A 118 -4.55 4.13 12.29
CA ALA A 118 -5.09 3.24 13.30
C ALA A 118 -5.31 3.97 14.64
N LYS A 119 -6.37 3.60 15.35
CA LYS A 119 -6.72 4.15 16.66
C LYS A 119 -6.87 3.05 17.70
N ASN A 120 -6.72 3.42 18.97
CA ASN A 120 -7.17 2.58 20.09
C ASN A 120 -8.71 2.55 20.08
N LYS A 121 -9.32 1.42 20.38
CA LYS A 121 -10.78 1.28 20.52
C LYS A 121 -11.35 2.15 21.64
N LYS A 122 -10.56 2.43 22.67
CA LYS A 122 -10.94 3.25 23.81
C LYS A 122 -10.28 4.63 23.69
N LEU A 123 -10.91 5.55 23.00
CA LEU A 123 -10.52 6.96 22.95
C LEU A 123 -11.52 7.81 23.74
N THR A 124 -11.02 8.90 24.34
CA THR A 124 -11.89 9.92 24.96
C THR A 124 -12.64 10.72 23.88
N PRO A 125 -13.81 11.31 24.18
CA PRO A 125 -14.56 12.13 23.22
C PRO A 125 -13.73 13.22 22.57
N GLU A 126 -12.89 13.93 23.34
CA GLU A 126 -12.01 15.00 22.83
C GLU A 126 -11.01 14.47 21.80
N LYS A 127 -10.43 13.28 22.04
CA LYS A 127 -9.50 12.65 21.09
C LYS A 127 -10.20 12.13 19.85
N LEU A 128 -11.46 11.74 19.95
CA LEU A 128 -12.28 11.35 18.80
C LEU A 128 -12.54 12.56 17.90
N GLU A 129 -12.90 13.71 18.47
CA GLU A 129 -13.12 14.94 17.71
C GLU A 129 -11.85 15.37 16.93
N ILE A 130 -10.68 15.34 17.58
CA ILE A 130 -9.40 15.62 16.91
C ILE A 130 -9.14 14.62 15.78
N LEU A 131 -9.44 13.34 16.02
CA LEU A 131 -9.28 12.29 15.03
C LEU A 131 -10.17 12.51 13.81
N ASP A 132 -11.43 12.88 14.01
CA ASP A 132 -12.41 13.13 12.95
C ASP A 132 -11.97 14.32 12.07
N GLN A 133 -11.46 15.39 12.68
CA GLN A 133 -10.88 16.51 11.95
C GLN A 133 -9.67 16.09 11.13
N LEU A 134 -8.80 15.23 11.67
CA LEU A 134 -7.65 14.69 10.97
C LEU A 134 -8.07 13.81 9.78
N ILE A 135 -9.05 12.93 9.99
CA ILE A 135 -9.60 12.06 8.94
C ILE A 135 -10.18 12.91 7.80
N PHE A 136 -10.96 13.93 8.12
CA PHE A 136 -11.51 14.84 7.12
C PHE A 136 -10.43 15.46 6.24
N ARG A 137 -9.35 15.98 6.84
CA ARG A 137 -8.21 16.56 6.11
C ARG A 137 -7.48 15.52 5.25
N ILE A 138 -7.24 14.33 5.79
CA ILE A 138 -6.62 13.23 5.06
C ILE A 138 -7.47 12.84 3.84
N GLN A 139 -8.78 12.70 4.02
CA GLN A 139 -9.70 12.36 2.93
C GLN A 139 -9.74 13.45 1.86
N ALA A 140 -9.69 14.73 2.24
CA ALA A 140 -9.61 15.84 1.29
C ALA A 140 -8.34 15.72 0.43
N VAL A 141 -7.18 15.47 1.04
CA VAL A 141 -5.91 15.27 0.32
C VAL A 141 -5.96 14.03 -0.58
N ILE A 142 -6.51 12.91 -0.10
CA ILE A 142 -6.62 11.68 -0.91
C ILE A 142 -7.52 11.91 -2.13
N ARG A 143 -8.64 12.60 -1.98
CA ARG A 143 -9.56 12.93 -3.08
C ARG A 143 -8.92 13.87 -4.09
N SER A 144 -8.22 14.91 -3.62
CA SER A 144 -7.58 15.88 -4.51
C SER A 144 -6.39 15.32 -5.31
N LYS A 145 -5.79 14.23 -4.85
CA LYS A 145 -4.60 13.62 -5.49
C LYS A 145 -4.84 13.22 -6.95
N ASN A 146 -6.04 12.82 -7.30
CA ASN A 146 -6.43 12.42 -8.66
C ASN A 146 -7.26 13.49 -9.38
N THR A 147 -7.38 14.68 -8.79
CA THR A 147 -8.09 15.80 -9.37
C THR A 147 -7.07 16.83 -9.83
N LYS A 148 -7.29 17.40 -11.02
CA LYS A 148 -6.49 18.49 -11.54
C LYS A 148 -7.41 19.66 -11.80
N TYR A 149 -6.95 20.83 -11.49
CA TYR A 149 -7.61 22.07 -11.85
C TYR A 149 -7.03 22.57 -13.19
N ILE A 150 -7.89 22.75 -14.15
CA ILE A 150 -7.53 23.26 -15.47
C ILE A 150 -7.97 24.72 -15.54
N LEU A 151 -7.06 25.59 -15.93
CA LEU A 151 -7.31 26.99 -16.21
C LEU A 151 -6.69 27.29 -17.56
N MET A 152 -7.49 27.82 -18.49
CA MET A 152 -7.02 28.18 -19.81
C MET A 152 -7.78 29.40 -20.35
N ASN A 153 -7.14 30.18 -21.20
CA ASN A 153 -7.78 31.24 -21.97
C ASN A 153 -8.20 30.65 -23.33
N VAL A 154 -9.45 30.93 -23.73
CA VAL A 154 -10.09 30.33 -24.91
C VAL A 154 -10.78 31.44 -25.69
N PRO A 155 -10.65 31.46 -27.04
CA PRO A 155 -11.49 32.34 -27.88
C PRO A 155 -12.98 32.00 -27.66
N ASN A 156 -13.83 33.03 -27.62
CA ASN A 156 -15.24 32.85 -27.27
C ASN A 156 -15.99 31.91 -28.25
N ASP A 157 -15.59 31.93 -29.52
CA ASP A 157 -16.14 31.03 -30.56
C ASP A 157 -15.74 29.57 -30.41
N LYS A 158 -14.73 29.26 -29.57
CA LYS A 158 -14.23 27.91 -29.28
C LYS A 158 -14.63 27.35 -27.91
N ILE A 159 -15.32 28.14 -27.09
CA ILE A 159 -15.68 27.74 -25.72
C ILE A 159 -16.47 26.43 -25.71
N GLN A 160 -17.46 26.28 -26.61
CA GLN A 160 -18.29 25.07 -26.64
C GLN A 160 -17.46 23.84 -27.04
N GLU A 161 -16.63 23.95 -28.06
CA GLU A 161 -15.77 22.87 -28.55
C GLU A 161 -14.80 22.41 -27.45
N VAL A 162 -14.17 23.36 -26.75
CA VAL A 162 -13.27 23.06 -25.63
C VAL A 162 -14.02 22.44 -24.45
N SER A 163 -15.21 22.96 -24.13
CA SER A 163 -16.03 22.41 -23.04
C SER A 163 -16.48 20.99 -23.27
N ASP A 164 -16.74 20.61 -24.51
CA ASP A 164 -17.14 19.24 -24.89
C ASP A 164 -15.99 18.24 -24.78
N ILE A 165 -14.74 18.70 -24.92
CA ILE A 165 -13.53 17.86 -24.82
C ILE A 165 -13.09 17.70 -23.38
N LEU A 166 -13.30 18.71 -22.53
CA LEU A 166 -12.83 18.67 -21.15
C LEU A 166 -13.65 17.72 -20.29
N PRO A 167 -13.01 16.82 -19.52
CA PRO A 167 -13.71 15.93 -18.59
C PRO A 167 -14.16 16.74 -17.36
N VAL A 168 -15.15 17.58 -17.52
CA VAL A 168 -15.64 18.48 -16.47
C VAL A 168 -16.69 17.85 -15.59
N LEU A 169 -16.78 18.32 -14.34
CA LEU A 169 -17.74 17.83 -13.34
C LEU A 169 -19.21 18.02 -13.76
N LYS A 170 -19.59 19.18 -14.31
CA LYS A 170 -20.92 19.47 -14.87
C LYS A 170 -20.89 20.58 -15.92
N SER A 171 -20.20 21.68 -15.62
CA SER A 171 -20.00 22.80 -16.54
C SER A 171 -18.76 23.59 -16.09
N PRO A 172 -17.93 24.09 -17.01
CA PRO A 172 -16.83 24.97 -16.66
C PRO A 172 -17.34 26.33 -16.18
N THR A 173 -16.57 26.97 -15.33
CA THR A 173 -16.77 28.41 -15.03
C THR A 173 -16.12 29.21 -16.14
N ILE A 174 -16.84 30.15 -16.75
CA ILE A 174 -16.38 30.99 -17.83
C ILE A 174 -16.32 32.44 -17.33
N VAL A 175 -15.16 33.06 -17.43
CA VAL A 175 -14.92 34.47 -17.03
C VAL A 175 -14.41 35.25 -18.23
N PRO A 176 -15.14 36.29 -18.72
CA PRO A 176 -14.65 37.14 -19.78
C PRO A 176 -13.34 37.80 -19.43
N LEU A 177 -12.42 37.90 -20.36
CA LEU A 177 -11.16 38.63 -20.19
C LEU A 177 -11.32 40.09 -20.65
N VAL A 178 -10.37 40.90 -20.25
CA VAL A 178 -10.28 42.31 -20.70
C VAL A 178 -10.06 42.39 -22.22
N GLU A 179 -9.37 41.40 -22.77
CA GLU A 179 -9.20 41.26 -24.21
C GLU A 179 -10.51 40.79 -24.84
N GLU A 180 -11.06 41.57 -25.74
CA GLU A 180 -12.32 41.24 -26.42
C GLU A 180 -12.22 39.94 -27.21
N GLY A 181 -13.28 39.11 -27.15
CA GLY A 181 -13.34 37.84 -27.86
C GLY A 181 -12.65 36.66 -27.12
N TRP A 182 -12.15 36.86 -25.91
CA TRP A 182 -11.51 35.84 -25.12
C TRP A 182 -12.15 35.68 -23.73
N SER A 183 -12.17 34.44 -23.25
CA SER A 183 -12.60 34.13 -21.89
C SER A 183 -11.64 33.13 -21.21
N SER A 184 -11.53 33.24 -19.89
CA SER A 184 -10.85 32.24 -19.08
C SER A 184 -11.85 31.14 -18.70
N LEU A 185 -11.47 29.90 -18.97
CA LEU A 185 -12.25 28.70 -18.68
C LEU A 185 -11.58 27.95 -17.54
N HIS A 186 -12.38 27.64 -16.50
CA HIS A 186 -11.95 26.98 -15.29
C HIS A 186 -12.72 25.65 -15.12
N SER A 187 -12.00 24.54 -14.90
CA SER A 187 -12.60 23.21 -14.74
C SER A 187 -11.85 22.39 -13.70
#